data_6616b33674a399f27a8eeefe978fabf3
#
_entry.id   6616b33674a399f27a8eeefe978fabf3
#
_cell.length_a   1.000
_cell.length_b   1.000
_cell.length_c   1.000
_cell.angle_alpha   90.00
_cell.angle_beta   90.00
_cell.angle_gamma   90.00
#
_symmetry.space_group_name_H-M   'P 1'
#
loop_
_entity.id
_entity.type
_entity.pdbx_description
1 polymer ?
#
loop_
_entity_poly.entity_id
_entity_poly.type
_entity_poly.pdbx_seq_one_letter_code
_entity_poly.pdbx_strand_id
1 'polypeptide(L)'
;IITAQDKEYAPPQIGAMVLQKLKQTAEEYLGEKVTEAVITVPAYFNDSQRQATKDAGAIAGLNVRRIINEPTAAALAYGLDKQKDEKIAVFDFGGGTFDISILELGDGVFEVKSTNGDTHLGGDDLDQTLVDYLIGEFNKSDGIDLGKDPMALQRLRETAEKAKCELSTSKQTDINLPFITADSSGPRHLNISLTRAKYETLIEKLINRTIQPCEKAIKDAGLKASEIDEVILVGGSTRIPMVQKIVQDIFAKEPNKGVNPDEVVAIGAAIQGGVMSGDVEDILLLDVTPLSLGIETLGGVSTPLIEANSTIPAKKSQIFST
;
A
#
# COMPACT_ATOMS: atom_id res chain seq x y z
N ILE A 1 -12.82 -15.15 7.59
CA ILE A 1 -12.33 -16.53 7.32
C ILE A 1 -12.06 -16.63 5.83
N ILE A 2 -10.92 -17.20 5.47
CA ILE A 2 -10.49 -17.44 4.09
C ILE A 2 -10.45 -18.95 3.90
N THR A 3 -11.17 -19.47 2.89
CA THR A 3 -11.15 -20.92 2.58
C THR A 3 -10.17 -21.19 1.46
N ALA A 4 -9.20 -22.06 1.73
CA ALA A 4 -8.21 -22.52 0.75
C ALA A 4 -7.88 -23.98 1.00
N GLN A 5 -7.81 -24.82 -0.06
CA GLN A 5 -7.50 -26.25 0.03
C GLN A 5 -8.37 -26.98 1.10
N ASP A 6 -9.66 -26.73 1.09
CA ASP A 6 -10.66 -27.28 2.03
C ASP A 6 -10.39 -26.98 3.52
N LYS A 7 -9.60 -25.95 3.80
CA LYS A 7 -9.33 -25.45 5.16
C LYS A 7 -9.73 -23.99 5.30
N GLU A 8 -10.10 -23.63 6.51
CA GLU A 8 -10.42 -22.26 6.87
C GLU A 8 -9.23 -21.63 7.60
N TYR A 9 -8.93 -20.39 7.22
CA TYR A 9 -7.83 -19.60 7.79
C TYR A 9 -8.33 -18.24 8.23
N ALA A 10 -7.87 -17.79 9.39
CA ALA A 10 -8.01 -16.40 9.80
C ALA A 10 -6.98 -15.52 9.06
N PRO A 11 -7.27 -14.21 8.82
CA PRO A 11 -6.34 -13.31 8.15
C PRO A 11 -4.91 -13.32 8.70
N PRO A 12 -4.66 -13.31 10.04
CA PRO A 12 -3.30 -13.41 10.57
C PRO A 12 -2.55 -14.68 10.18
N GLN A 13 -3.25 -15.79 9.97
CA GLN A 13 -2.62 -17.05 9.55
C GLN A 13 -2.12 -16.97 8.10
N ILE A 14 -2.85 -16.30 7.23
CA ILE A 14 -2.41 -16.06 5.83
C ILE A 14 -1.20 -15.11 5.84
N GLY A 15 -1.26 -14.01 6.60
CA GLY A 15 -0.11 -13.12 6.77
C GLY A 15 1.12 -13.85 7.32
N ALA A 16 0.92 -14.78 8.27
CA ALA A 16 2.00 -15.59 8.80
C ALA A 16 2.67 -16.49 7.76
N MET A 17 1.93 -17.05 6.80
CA MET A 17 2.50 -17.85 5.70
C MET A 17 3.45 -17.02 4.83
N VAL A 18 3.10 -15.76 4.56
CA VAL A 18 3.98 -14.82 3.83
C VAL A 18 5.24 -14.53 4.66
N LEU A 19 5.08 -14.19 5.94
CA LEU A 19 6.20 -13.90 6.83
C LEU A 19 7.11 -15.13 7.04
N GLN A 20 6.56 -16.35 7.11
CA GLN A 20 7.34 -17.58 7.15
C GLN A 20 8.20 -17.76 5.88
N LYS A 21 7.64 -17.45 4.70
CA LYS A 21 8.40 -17.52 3.45
C LYS A 21 9.53 -16.49 3.41
N LEU A 22 9.27 -15.26 3.85
CA LEU A 22 10.28 -14.20 3.95
C LEU A 22 11.38 -14.58 4.95
N LYS A 23 10.99 -15.09 6.14
CA LYS A 23 11.92 -15.59 7.16
C LYS A 23 12.81 -16.70 6.59
N GLN A 24 12.22 -17.69 5.94
CA GLN A 24 12.98 -18.79 5.31
C GLN A 24 13.99 -18.25 4.28
N THR A 25 13.56 -17.31 3.43
CA THR A 25 14.45 -16.71 2.42
C THR A 25 15.61 -15.96 3.08
N ALA A 26 15.36 -15.23 4.17
CA ALA A 26 16.40 -14.56 4.93
C ALA A 26 17.38 -15.54 5.60
N GLU A 27 16.86 -16.61 6.24
CA GLU A 27 17.66 -17.67 6.86
C GLU A 27 18.55 -18.42 5.83
N GLU A 28 18.01 -18.70 4.64
CA GLU A 28 18.76 -19.31 3.54
C GLU A 28 19.90 -18.41 3.04
N TYR A 29 19.67 -17.10 2.98
CA TYR A 29 20.69 -16.12 2.56
C TYR A 29 21.76 -15.89 3.62
N LEU A 30 21.38 -15.74 4.89
CA LEU A 30 22.28 -15.42 6.00
C LEU A 30 23.02 -16.67 6.53
N GLY A 31 22.49 -17.87 6.32
CA GLY A 31 23.04 -19.12 6.86
C GLY A 31 22.79 -19.29 8.37
N GLU A 32 21.92 -18.48 8.98
CA GLU A 32 21.59 -18.51 10.40
C GLU A 32 20.09 -18.28 10.64
N LYS A 33 19.63 -18.57 11.86
CA LYS A 33 18.20 -18.39 12.23
C LYS A 33 17.86 -16.94 12.41
N VAL A 34 16.71 -16.52 11.84
CA VAL A 34 16.11 -15.21 12.05
C VAL A 34 15.00 -15.34 13.10
N THR A 35 15.18 -14.66 14.22
CA THR A 35 14.27 -14.74 15.37
C THR A 35 13.51 -13.44 15.65
N GLU A 36 13.98 -12.32 15.16
CA GLU A 36 13.42 -10.98 15.39
C GLU A 36 13.08 -10.28 14.08
N ALA A 37 12.09 -9.40 14.10
CA ALA A 37 11.73 -8.62 12.94
C ALA A 37 11.16 -7.23 13.30
N VAL A 38 11.43 -6.27 12.43
CA VAL A 38 10.64 -5.05 12.26
C VAL A 38 9.69 -5.32 11.09
N ILE A 39 8.41 -5.07 11.27
CA ILE A 39 7.38 -5.32 10.25
C ILE A 39 6.69 -4.01 9.90
N THR A 40 6.51 -3.76 8.62
CA THR A 40 5.80 -2.58 8.14
C THR A 40 4.32 -2.84 7.95
N VAL A 41 3.53 -1.79 8.10
CA VAL A 41 2.08 -1.78 7.84
C VAL A 41 1.68 -0.50 7.13
N PRO A 42 0.60 -0.51 6.33
CA PRO A 42 0.00 0.72 5.82
C PRO A 42 -0.29 1.72 6.94
N ALA A 43 -0.03 3.00 6.68
CA ALA A 43 -0.17 4.03 7.72
C ALA A 43 -1.62 4.17 8.20
N TYR A 44 -2.58 3.97 7.30
CA TYR A 44 -4.02 4.12 7.60
C TYR A 44 -4.68 2.86 8.19
N PHE A 45 -3.88 1.83 8.54
CA PHE A 45 -4.38 0.67 9.28
C PHE A 45 -4.87 1.07 10.67
N ASN A 46 -6.03 0.51 11.07
CA ASN A 46 -6.54 0.62 12.43
C ASN A 46 -5.78 -0.31 13.39
N ASP A 47 -6.05 -0.18 14.69
CA ASP A 47 -5.38 -0.96 15.74
C ASP A 47 -5.57 -2.48 15.57
N SER A 48 -6.78 -2.93 15.19
CA SER A 48 -7.06 -4.35 14.96
C SER A 48 -6.23 -4.93 13.80
N GLN A 49 -6.05 -4.17 12.72
CA GLN A 49 -5.24 -4.59 11.56
C GLN A 49 -3.74 -4.64 11.93
N ARG A 50 -3.26 -3.66 12.72
CA ARG A 50 -1.88 -3.64 13.26
C ARG A 50 -1.63 -4.83 14.18
N GLN A 51 -2.57 -5.12 15.07
CA GLN A 51 -2.47 -6.27 15.98
C GLN A 51 -2.48 -7.60 15.19
N ALA A 52 -3.35 -7.73 14.17
CA ALA A 52 -3.39 -8.90 13.29
C ALA A 52 -2.05 -9.15 12.57
N THR A 53 -1.36 -8.07 12.16
CA THR A 53 -0.01 -8.18 11.56
C THR A 53 1.03 -8.61 12.60
N LYS A 54 0.96 -8.08 13.81
CA LYS A 54 1.83 -8.51 14.93
C LYS A 54 1.61 -9.97 15.28
N ASP A 55 0.36 -10.41 15.34
CA ASP A 55 0.00 -11.82 15.59
C ASP A 55 0.50 -12.73 14.46
N ALA A 56 0.43 -12.28 13.18
CA ALA A 56 1.00 -13.00 12.05
C ALA A 56 2.52 -13.21 12.22
N GLY A 57 3.24 -12.20 12.69
CA GLY A 57 4.67 -12.33 13.02
C GLY A 57 4.93 -13.38 14.10
N ALA A 58 4.15 -13.38 15.18
CA ALA A 58 4.24 -14.36 16.25
C ALA A 58 3.94 -15.80 15.78
N ILE A 59 2.90 -15.98 14.94
CA ILE A 59 2.54 -17.26 14.31
C ILE A 59 3.67 -17.74 13.39
N ALA A 60 4.36 -16.82 12.69
CA ALA A 60 5.53 -17.13 11.87
C ALA A 60 6.80 -17.49 12.67
N GLY A 61 6.73 -17.41 14.01
CA GLY A 61 7.86 -17.69 14.89
C GLY A 61 8.89 -16.55 14.91
N LEU A 62 8.42 -15.30 14.79
CA LEU A 62 9.20 -14.08 14.90
C LEU A 62 8.82 -13.30 16.16
N ASN A 63 9.83 -12.80 16.88
CA ASN A 63 9.64 -11.77 17.89
C ASN A 63 9.54 -10.41 17.20
N VAL A 64 8.32 -9.87 17.10
CA VAL A 64 8.08 -8.58 16.42
C VAL A 64 8.52 -7.45 17.36
N ARG A 65 9.69 -6.90 17.07
CA ARG A 65 10.31 -5.82 17.86
C ARG A 65 9.55 -4.50 17.70
N ARG A 66 9.10 -4.22 16.50
CA ARG A 66 8.34 -3.00 16.19
C ARG A 66 7.44 -3.22 14.97
N ILE A 67 6.27 -2.60 15.01
CA ILE A 67 5.45 -2.31 13.82
C ILE A 67 5.71 -0.86 13.46
N ILE A 68 6.07 -0.59 12.19
CA ILE A 68 6.33 0.75 11.66
C ILE A 68 5.43 1.02 10.45
N ASN A 69 5.01 2.25 10.26
CA ASN A 69 4.23 2.63 9.08
C ASN A 69 5.10 2.63 7.82
N GLU A 70 4.57 2.12 6.71
CA GLU A 70 5.26 2.05 5.42
C GLU A 70 5.79 3.41 4.94
N PRO A 71 5.00 4.50 4.92
CA PRO A 71 5.52 5.81 4.52
C PRO A 71 6.57 6.36 5.50
N THR A 72 6.48 6.01 6.77
CA THR A 72 7.49 6.39 7.75
C THR A 72 8.82 5.66 7.52
N ALA A 73 8.75 4.36 7.21
CA ALA A 73 9.93 3.60 6.79
C ALA A 73 10.55 4.17 5.51
N ALA A 74 9.72 4.50 4.51
CA ALA A 74 10.20 5.12 3.28
C ALA A 74 10.90 6.47 3.53
N ALA A 75 10.35 7.29 4.45
CA ALA A 75 10.97 8.56 4.85
C ALA A 75 12.32 8.35 5.53
N LEU A 76 12.48 7.34 6.39
CA LEU A 76 13.77 6.97 6.98
C LEU A 76 14.81 6.63 5.91
N ALA A 77 14.42 5.80 4.92
CA ALA A 77 15.34 5.44 3.84
C ALA A 77 15.72 6.63 2.96
N TYR A 78 14.79 7.54 2.70
CA TYR A 78 15.04 8.76 1.93
C TYR A 78 15.90 9.76 2.69
N GLY A 79 15.59 9.98 3.97
CA GLY A 79 16.13 11.09 4.77
C GLY A 79 17.43 10.77 5.52
N LEU A 80 17.91 9.52 5.52
CA LEU A 80 19.06 9.10 6.32
C LEU A 80 20.30 9.96 6.08
N ASP A 81 20.55 10.35 4.84
CA ASP A 81 21.72 11.13 4.43
C ASP A 81 21.41 12.64 4.27
N LYS A 82 20.21 13.09 4.64
CA LYS A 82 19.79 14.49 4.47
C LYS A 82 20.27 15.34 5.65
N GLN A 83 20.88 16.47 5.32
CA GLN A 83 21.40 17.43 6.31
C GLN A 83 20.54 18.71 6.41
N LYS A 84 19.45 18.78 5.66
CA LYS A 84 18.59 19.98 5.62
C LYS A 84 17.20 19.63 6.13
N ASP A 85 16.57 20.61 6.74
CA ASP A 85 15.15 20.51 7.06
C ASP A 85 14.34 20.46 5.77
N GLU A 86 13.55 19.43 5.62
CA GLU A 86 12.68 19.21 4.45
C GLU A 86 11.27 18.82 4.89
N LYS A 87 10.28 19.34 4.18
CA LYS A 87 8.88 18.90 4.28
C LYS A 87 8.61 17.97 3.11
N ILE A 88 8.31 16.72 3.39
CA ILE A 88 8.09 15.73 2.35
C ILE A 88 6.67 15.18 2.38
N ALA A 89 6.19 14.79 1.21
CA ALA A 89 5.01 13.96 1.07
C ALA A 89 5.43 12.56 0.63
N VAL A 90 4.97 11.54 1.32
CA VAL A 90 5.14 10.14 0.91
C VAL A 90 3.81 9.65 0.36
N PHE A 91 3.76 9.41 -0.95
CA PHE A 91 2.61 8.93 -1.69
C PHE A 91 2.81 7.43 -1.92
N ASP A 92 2.15 6.62 -1.11
CA ASP A 92 2.26 5.17 -1.15
C ASP A 92 1.02 4.56 -1.81
N PHE A 93 1.21 3.99 -3.01
CA PHE A 93 0.16 3.35 -3.77
C PHE A 93 0.59 1.92 -4.13
N GLY A 94 0.26 1.01 -3.23
CA GLY A 94 0.60 -0.41 -3.32
C GLY A 94 -0.42 -1.24 -4.09
N GLY A 95 -0.44 -2.54 -3.79
CA GLY A 95 -1.39 -3.49 -4.39
C GLY A 95 -2.79 -3.42 -3.80
N GLY A 96 -2.93 -3.16 -2.50
CA GLY A 96 -4.22 -3.21 -1.80
C GLY A 96 -4.62 -1.92 -1.08
N THR A 97 -3.67 -1.01 -0.83
CA THR A 97 -3.93 0.24 -0.08
C THR A 97 -3.30 1.43 -0.77
N PHE A 98 -3.89 2.59 -0.48
CA PHE A 98 -3.34 3.91 -0.76
C PHE A 98 -3.14 4.68 0.53
N ASP A 99 -1.94 5.18 0.75
CA ASP A 99 -1.59 6.03 1.89
C ASP A 99 -0.87 7.30 1.42
N ILE A 100 -1.14 8.40 2.10
CA ILE A 100 -0.44 9.68 1.96
C ILE A 100 -0.03 10.16 3.34
N SER A 101 1.26 10.45 3.53
CA SER A 101 1.77 11.01 4.78
C SER A 101 2.60 12.26 4.50
N ILE A 102 2.41 13.27 5.33
CA ILE A 102 3.19 14.50 5.30
C ILE A 102 4.14 14.47 6.50
N LEU A 103 5.42 14.66 6.25
CA LEU A 103 6.47 14.60 7.27
C LEU A 103 7.35 15.85 7.21
N GLU A 104 7.90 16.21 8.37
CA GLU A 104 9.01 17.15 8.51
C GLU A 104 10.25 16.35 8.93
N LEU A 105 11.36 16.57 8.21
CA LEU A 105 12.66 15.98 8.46
C LEU A 105 13.62 17.09 8.85
N GLY A 106 14.44 16.88 9.88
CA GLY A 106 15.46 17.83 10.29
C GLY A 106 16.28 17.32 11.49
N ASP A 107 17.59 17.53 11.48
CA ASP A 107 18.51 17.18 12.58
C ASP A 107 18.33 15.74 13.13
N GLY A 108 18.10 14.76 12.25
CA GLY A 108 17.85 13.36 12.66
C GLY A 108 16.44 13.09 13.18
N VAL A 109 15.56 14.10 13.21
CA VAL A 109 14.15 13.94 13.61
C VAL A 109 13.29 13.74 12.37
N PHE A 110 12.45 12.71 12.42
CA PHE A 110 11.44 12.37 11.42
C PHE A 110 10.08 12.50 12.07
N GLU A 111 9.39 13.58 11.82
CA GLU A 111 8.08 13.86 12.42
C GLU A 111 6.96 13.73 11.39
N VAL A 112 6.06 12.77 11.59
CA VAL A 112 4.82 12.71 10.82
C VAL A 112 3.86 13.78 11.30
N LYS A 113 3.44 14.67 10.41
CA LYS A 113 2.49 15.76 10.70
C LYS A 113 1.06 15.32 10.49
N SER A 114 0.83 14.52 9.46
CA SER A 114 -0.48 13.97 9.15
C SER A 114 -0.36 12.73 8.27
N THR A 115 -1.37 11.88 8.35
CA THR A 115 -1.56 10.75 7.44
C THR A 115 -3.04 10.61 7.07
N ASN A 116 -3.31 10.16 5.86
CA ASN A 116 -4.63 9.82 5.36
C ASN A 116 -4.52 8.71 4.33
N GLY A 117 -5.63 8.08 3.93
CA GLY A 117 -5.55 7.01 2.95
C GLY A 117 -6.89 6.34 2.66
N ASP A 118 -6.80 5.27 1.88
CA ASP A 118 -7.91 4.40 1.53
C ASP A 118 -7.41 2.94 1.60
N THR A 119 -7.87 2.19 2.59
CA THR A 119 -7.46 0.80 2.83
C THR A 119 -8.10 -0.21 1.87
N HIS A 120 -8.89 0.28 0.90
CA HIS A 120 -9.56 -0.50 -0.14
C HIS A 120 -9.38 0.17 -1.51
N LEU A 121 -8.15 0.59 -1.80
CA LEU A 121 -7.75 1.15 -3.07
C LEU A 121 -6.30 0.77 -3.37
N GLY A 122 -6.08 -0.02 -4.39
CA GLY A 122 -4.75 -0.49 -4.76
C GLY A 122 -4.67 -1.04 -6.19
N GLY A 123 -3.51 -1.58 -6.54
CA GLY A 123 -3.23 -2.20 -7.82
C GLY A 123 -4.20 -3.33 -8.17
N ASP A 124 -4.70 -4.06 -7.17
CA ASP A 124 -5.65 -5.16 -7.35
C ASP A 124 -7.00 -4.65 -7.89
N ASP A 125 -7.44 -3.46 -7.47
CA ASP A 125 -8.67 -2.84 -7.99
C ASP A 125 -8.49 -2.40 -9.45
N LEU A 126 -7.27 -1.94 -9.80
CA LEU A 126 -6.90 -1.59 -11.17
C LEU A 126 -6.89 -2.84 -12.05
N ASP A 127 -6.36 -3.94 -11.56
CA ASP A 127 -6.35 -5.24 -12.26
C ASP A 127 -7.76 -5.77 -12.43
N GLN A 128 -8.59 -5.73 -11.39
CA GLN A 128 -9.99 -6.16 -11.48
C GLN A 128 -10.78 -5.35 -12.51
N THR A 129 -10.54 -4.04 -12.60
CA THR A 129 -11.15 -3.18 -13.62
C THR A 129 -10.77 -3.64 -15.03
N LEU A 130 -9.52 -4.05 -15.24
CA LEU A 130 -9.09 -4.59 -16.53
C LEU A 130 -9.69 -5.98 -16.79
N VAL A 131 -9.75 -6.85 -15.79
CA VAL A 131 -10.42 -8.16 -15.89
C VAL A 131 -11.87 -7.99 -16.32
N ASP A 132 -12.61 -7.08 -15.69
CA ASP A 132 -14.03 -6.82 -16.01
C ASP A 132 -14.17 -6.30 -17.47
N TYR A 133 -13.26 -5.46 -17.91
CA TYR A 133 -13.22 -5.00 -19.29
C TYR A 133 -12.98 -6.17 -20.27
N LEU A 134 -12.00 -7.04 -19.99
CA LEU A 134 -11.69 -8.20 -20.84
C LEU A 134 -12.87 -9.18 -20.93
N ILE A 135 -13.54 -9.47 -19.80
CA ILE A 135 -14.75 -10.30 -19.75
C ILE A 135 -15.84 -9.65 -20.62
N GLY A 136 -16.05 -8.35 -20.46
CA GLY A 136 -17.06 -7.61 -21.25
C GLY A 136 -16.79 -7.65 -22.75
N GLU A 137 -15.56 -7.48 -23.19
CA GLU A 137 -15.20 -7.55 -24.61
C GLU A 137 -15.36 -8.97 -25.16
N PHE A 138 -14.94 -9.99 -24.42
CA PHE A 138 -15.10 -11.38 -24.82
C PHE A 138 -16.59 -11.79 -24.90
N ASN A 139 -17.39 -11.34 -23.94
CA ASN A 139 -18.84 -11.61 -24.01
C ASN A 139 -19.52 -10.94 -25.19
N LYS A 140 -19.06 -9.75 -25.62
CA LYS A 140 -19.57 -9.08 -26.84
C LYS A 140 -19.21 -9.83 -28.12
N SER A 141 -17.98 -10.39 -28.22
CA SER A 141 -17.50 -11.06 -29.40
C SER A 141 -18.00 -12.51 -29.53
N ASP A 142 -17.95 -13.26 -28.44
CA ASP A 142 -18.18 -14.71 -28.41
C ASP A 142 -19.46 -15.13 -27.68
N GLY A 143 -20.15 -14.21 -26.99
CA GLY A 143 -21.38 -14.49 -26.24
C GLY A 143 -21.18 -15.32 -24.98
N ILE A 144 -19.93 -15.47 -24.50
CA ILE A 144 -19.56 -16.30 -23.36
C ILE A 144 -19.08 -15.41 -22.20
N ASP A 145 -19.62 -15.63 -21.01
CA ASP A 145 -19.24 -14.95 -19.79
C ASP A 145 -18.11 -15.73 -19.08
N LEU A 146 -16.86 -15.24 -19.25
CA LEU A 146 -15.68 -15.83 -18.60
C LEU A 146 -15.66 -15.65 -17.08
N GLY A 147 -16.49 -14.74 -16.54
CA GLY A 147 -16.61 -14.53 -15.09
C GLY A 147 -17.17 -15.73 -14.32
N LYS A 148 -17.76 -16.71 -15.02
CA LYS A 148 -18.29 -17.94 -14.43
C LYS A 148 -17.31 -19.09 -14.40
N ASP A 149 -16.13 -18.95 -15.03
CA ASP A 149 -15.09 -19.97 -15.09
C ASP A 149 -13.91 -19.58 -14.19
N PRO A 150 -13.70 -20.25 -13.03
CA PRO A 150 -12.62 -19.93 -12.12
C PRO A 150 -11.21 -20.05 -12.74
N MET A 151 -11.03 -20.97 -13.70
CA MET A 151 -9.72 -21.15 -14.38
C MET A 151 -9.47 -19.99 -15.36
N ALA A 152 -10.50 -19.56 -16.10
CA ALA A 152 -10.40 -18.41 -16.96
C ALA A 152 -10.16 -17.13 -16.15
N LEU A 153 -10.85 -16.94 -15.01
CA LEU A 153 -10.66 -15.82 -14.10
C LEU A 153 -9.23 -15.71 -13.58
N GLN A 154 -8.63 -16.84 -13.18
CA GLN A 154 -7.24 -16.83 -12.69
C GLN A 154 -6.28 -16.38 -13.79
N ARG A 155 -6.42 -16.91 -15.00
CA ARG A 155 -5.60 -16.52 -16.15
C ARG A 155 -5.82 -15.05 -16.55
N LEU A 156 -7.05 -14.55 -16.47
CA LEU A 156 -7.36 -13.15 -16.72
C LEU A 156 -6.69 -12.22 -15.71
N ARG A 157 -6.70 -12.56 -14.41
CA ARG A 157 -6.03 -11.77 -13.34
C ARG A 157 -4.53 -11.67 -13.56
N GLU A 158 -3.86 -12.81 -13.77
CA GLU A 158 -2.41 -12.85 -14.05
C GLU A 158 -2.05 -12.01 -15.29
N THR A 159 -2.89 -12.10 -16.33
CA THR A 159 -2.66 -11.35 -17.56
C THR A 159 -2.98 -9.86 -17.41
N ALA A 160 -3.98 -9.50 -16.63
CA ALA A 160 -4.33 -8.11 -16.34
C ALA A 160 -3.18 -7.41 -15.57
N GLU A 161 -2.65 -8.04 -14.53
CA GLU A 161 -1.50 -7.55 -13.79
C GLU A 161 -0.27 -7.36 -14.71
N LYS A 162 0.04 -8.37 -15.52
CA LYS A 162 1.12 -8.28 -16.50
C LYS A 162 0.91 -7.12 -17.48
N ALA A 163 -0.30 -6.96 -18.03
CA ALA A 163 -0.63 -5.87 -18.95
C ALA A 163 -0.51 -4.50 -18.28
N LYS A 164 -0.96 -4.35 -17.03
CA LYS A 164 -0.77 -3.15 -16.20
C LYS A 164 0.71 -2.77 -16.11
N CYS A 165 1.56 -3.73 -15.75
CA CYS A 165 3.01 -3.52 -15.64
C CYS A 165 3.63 -3.12 -16.99
N GLU A 166 3.29 -3.79 -18.09
CA GLU A 166 3.78 -3.48 -19.42
C GLU A 166 3.34 -2.09 -19.90
N LEU A 167 2.09 -1.70 -19.64
CA LEU A 167 1.55 -0.38 -19.99
C LEU A 167 2.15 0.77 -19.17
N SER A 168 2.84 0.50 -18.08
CA SER A 168 3.61 1.52 -17.35
C SER A 168 4.81 2.03 -18.16
N THR A 169 5.38 1.21 -19.03
CA THR A 169 6.52 1.56 -19.89
C THR A 169 6.16 1.65 -21.37
N SER A 170 5.26 0.80 -21.85
CA SER A 170 4.83 0.71 -23.25
C SER A 170 3.54 1.48 -23.50
N LYS A 171 3.35 1.98 -24.74
CA LYS A 171 2.11 2.66 -25.14
C LYS A 171 0.97 1.70 -25.48
N GLN A 172 1.29 0.42 -25.70
CA GLN A 172 0.36 -0.63 -26.07
C GLN A 172 0.91 -1.98 -25.66
N THR A 173 0.02 -2.93 -25.36
CA THR A 173 0.33 -4.35 -25.15
C THR A 173 -0.70 -5.23 -25.81
N ASP A 174 -0.32 -6.46 -26.17
CA ASP A 174 -1.21 -7.44 -26.76
C ASP A 174 -1.52 -8.54 -25.73
N ILE A 175 -2.79 -8.64 -25.39
CA ILE A 175 -3.33 -9.65 -24.47
C ILE A 175 -3.74 -10.86 -25.31
N ASN A 176 -3.01 -11.97 -25.17
CA ASN A 176 -3.27 -13.20 -25.89
C ASN A 176 -3.43 -14.35 -24.92
N LEU A 177 -4.64 -14.88 -24.80
CA LEU A 177 -5.00 -16.04 -23.99
C LEU A 177 -5.59 -17.13 -24.87
N PRO A 178 -4.73 -18.00 -25.43
CA PRO A 178 -5.20 -19.14 -26.21
C PRO A 178 -5.92 -20.13 -25.32
N PHE A 179 -6.97 -20.77 -25.87
CA PHE A 179 -7.76 -21.80 -25.16
C PHE A 179 -8.28 -21.30 -23.80
N ILE A 180 -8.82 -20.06 -23.78
CA ILE A 180 -9.36 -19.46 -22.55
C ILE A 180 -10.61 -20.20 -22.07
N THR A 181 -11.43 -20.67 -23.00
CA THR A 181 -12.60 -21.52 -22.78
C THR A 181 -12.93 -22.34 -24.01
N ALA A 182 -13.99 -23.14 -23.97
CA ALA A 182 -14.50 -23.90 -25.12
C ALA A 182 -16.02 -23.93 -25.09
N ASP A 183 -16.64 -23.99 -26.29
CA ASP A 183 -18.06 -24.24 -26.47
C ASP A 183 -18.30 -25.42 -27.43
N SER A 184 -19.55 -25.61 -27.85
CA SER A 184 -19.92 -26.69 -28.81
C SER A 184 -19.24 -26.58 -30.18
N SER A 185 -18.70 -25.40 -30.51
CA SER A 185 -17.99 -25.14 -31.78
C SER A 185 -16.48 -25.36 -31.65
N GLY A 186 -15.98 -25.61 -30.42
CA GLY A 186 -14.56 -25.87 -30.16
C GLY A 186 -13.91 -24.84 -29.22
N PRO A 187 -12.58 -24.79 -29.20
CA PRO A 187 -11.82 -23.89 -28.31
C PRO A 187 -11.98 -22.44 -28.73
N ARG A 188 -12.02 -21.55 -27.72
CA ARG A 188 -12.09 -20.10 -27.86
C ARG A 188 -10.81 -19.44 -27.37
N HIS A 189 -10.44 -18.33 -27.98
CA HIS A 189 -9.22 -17.60 -27.69
C HIS A 189 -9.52 -16.12 -27.49
N LEU A 190 -8.91 -15.51 -26.48
CA LEU A 190 -9.00 -14.06 -26.29
C LEU A 190 -7.75 -13.39 -26.87
N ASN A 191 -7.95 -12.48 -27.82
CA ASN A 191 -6.91 -11.66 -28.40
C ASN A 191 -7.38 -10.19 -28.42
N ILE A 192 -6.75 -9.36 -27.59
CA ILE A 192 -7.07 -7.93 -27.50
C ILE A 192 -5.79 -7.13 -27.48
N SER A 193 -5.70 -6.13 -28.36
CA SER A 193 -4.66 -5.11 -28.29
C SER A 193 -5.15 -3.95 -27.43
N LEU A 194 -4.44 -3.67 -26.33
CA LEU A 194 -4.81 -2.67 -25.35
C LEU A 194 -3.80 -1.51 -25.36
N THR A 195 -4.27 -0.30 -25.59
CA THR A 195 -3.45 0.91 -25.50
C THR A 195 -3.43 1.44 -24.07
N ARG A 196 -2.31 2.11 -23.68
CA ARG A 196 -2.21 2.82 -22.40
C ARG A 196 -3.36 3.81 -22.22
N ALA A 197 -3.67 4.60 -23.23
CA ALA A 197 -4.77 5.57 -23.15
C ALA A 197 -6.13 4.94 -22.83
N LYS A 198 -6.41 3.76 -23.41
CA LYS A 198 -7.63 3.01 -23.10
C LYS A 198 -7.60 2.50 -21.66
N TYR A 199 -6.48 1.94 -21.21
CA TYR A 199 -6.31 1.47 -19.84
C TYR A 199 -6.47 2.61 -18.84
N GLU A 200 -5.79 3.75 -19.04
CA GLU A 200 -5.91 4.93 -18.18
C GLU A 200 -7.36 5.44 -18.09
N THR A 201 -8.11 5.43 -19.19
CA THR A 201 -9.54 5.75 -19.18
C THR A 201 -10.36 4.79 -18.31
N LEU A 202 -10.00 3.50 -18.28
CA LEU A 202 -10.70 2.51 -17.45
C LEU A 202 -10.48 2.75 -15.96
N ILE A 203 -9.25 3.09 -15.56
CA ILE A 203 -8.84 3.23 -14.15
C ILE A 203 -8.97 4.65 -13.60
N GLU A 204 -9.28 5.65 -14.42
CA GLU A 204 -9.30 7.07 -14.06
C GLU A 204 -10.09 7.35 -12.77
N LYS A 205 -11.27 6.75 -12.63
CA LYS A 205 -12.12 6.95 -11.45
C LYS A 205 -11.47 6.44 -10.16
N LEU A 206 -10.72 5.34 -10.24
CA LEU A 206 -10.01 4.78 -9.09
C LEU A 206 -8.82 5.66 -8.71
N ILE A 207 -8.04 6.08 -9.72
CA ILE A 207 -6.89 6.97 -9.47
C ILE A 207 -7.34 8.31 -8.88
N ASN A 208 -8.45 8.89 -9.34
CA ASN A 208 -8.98 10.14 -8.81
C ASN A 208 -9.41 10.04 -7.33
N ARG A 209 -9.66 8.83 -6.78
CA ARG A 209 -9.93 8.65 -5.35
C ARG A 209 -8.73 9.02 -4.47
N THR A 210 -7.52 9.06 -5.00
CA THR A 210 -6.31 9.45 -4.26
C THR A 210 -6.24 10.95 -3.97
N ILE A 211 -6.96 11.78 -4.75
CA ILE A 211 -6.88 13.25 -4.68
C ILE A 211 -7.36 13.78 -3.33
N GLN A 212 -8.57 13.41 -2.92
CA GLN A 212 -9.17 13.91 -1.69
C GLN A 212 -8.37 13.56 -0.42
N PRO A 213 -7.85 12.33 -0.23
CA PRO A 213 -6.94 12.03 0.87
C PRO A 213 -5.66 12.89 0.86
N CYS A 214 -5.07 13.17 -0.32
CA CYS A 214 -3.90 14.05 -0.43
C CYS A 214 -4.22 15.48 0.04
N GLU A 215 -5.29 16.07 -0.48
CA GLU A 215 -5.73 17.43 -0.09
C GLU A 215 -5.98 17.50 1.42
N LYS A 216 -6.61 16.47 1.98
CA LYS A 216 -6.90 16.40 3.41
C LYS A 216 -5.62 16.27 4.23
N ALA A 217 -4.66 15.42 3.84
CA ALA A 217 -3.40 15.27 4.55
C ALA A 217 -2.60 16.59 4.57
N ILE A 218 -2.50 17.28 3.44
CA ILE A 218 -1.84 18.59 3.34
C ILE A 218 -2.51 19.59 4.28
N LYS A 219 -3.84 19.65 4.28
CA LYS A 219 -4.61 20.53 5.15
C LYS A 219 -4.42 20.20 6.64
N ASP A 220 -4.49 18.92 7.00
CA ASP A 220 -4.36 18.46 8.39
C ASP A 220 -2.93 18.69 8.91
N ALA A 221 -1.91 18.68 8.04
CA ALA A 221 -0.55 19.11 8.37
C ALA A 221 -0.39 20.63 8.56
N GLY A 222 -1.43 21.42 8.25
CA GLY A 222 -1.36 22.88 8.32
C GLY A 222 -0.52 23.53 7.23
N LEU A 223 -0.26 22.81 6.12
CA LEU A 223 0.60 23.24 5.03
C LEU A 223 -0.19 23.52 3.74
N LYS A 224 0.50 24.14 2.80
CA LYS A 224 0.07 24.24 1.39
C LYS A 224 0.89 23.28 0.55
N ALA A 225 0.36 22.79 -0.55
CA ALA A 225 1.09 21.92 -1.47
C ALA A 225 2.45 22.52 -1.95
N SER A 226 2.52 23.85 -2.10
CA SER A 226 3.73 24.59 -2.47
C SER A 226 4.83 24.58 -1.41
N GLU A 227 4.50 24.25 -0.15
CA GLU A 227 5.45 24.19 0.97
C GLU A 227 6.04 22.80 1.16
N ILE A 228 5.58 21.81 0.39
CA ILE A 228 6.19 20.48 0.32
C ILE A 228 7.45 20.59 -0.54
N ASP A 229 8.59 20.17 -0.01
CA ASP A 229 9.88 20.24 -0.72
C ASP A 229 10.05 19.09 -1.70
N GLU A 230 9.71 17.87 -1.28
CA GLU A 230 9.84 16.65 -2.08
C GLU A 230 8.62 15.74 -1.97
N VAL A 231 8.35 14.98 -3.03
CA VAL A 231 7.31 13.96 -3.06
C VAL A 231 7.95 12.61 -3.37
N ILE A 232 7.86 11.69 -2.42
CA ILE A 232 8.42 10.35 -2.51
C ILE A 232 7.32 9.40 -2.96
N LEU A 233 7.59 8.63 -4.02
CA LEU A 233 6.69 7.60 -4.51
C LEU A 233 7.05 6.24 -3.94
N VAL A 234 6.05 5.54 -3.43
CA VAL A 234 6.15 4.20 -2.83
C VAL A 234 5.07 3.30 -3.43
N GLY A 235 5.41 2.02 -3.58
CA GLY A 235 4.51 1.01 -4.13
C GLY A 235 4.51 0.94 -5.66
N GLY A 236 4.34 -0.27 -6.19
CA GLY A 236 4.44 -0.57 -7.62
C GLY A 236 3.42 0.18 -8.48
N SER A 237 2.24 0.49 -7.95
CA SER A 237 1.19 1.23 -8.68
C SER A 237 1.58 2.69 -9.00
N THR A 238 2.56 3.27 -8.29
CA THR A 238 3.11 4.59 -8.59
C THR A 238 3.93 4.65 -9.89
N ARG A 239 4.24 3.50 -10.47
CA ARG A 239 4.91 3.43 -11.79
C ARG A 239 3.98 3.77 -12.94
N ILE A 240 2.67 3.78 -12.73
CA ILE A 240 1.67 4.12 -13.75
C ILE A 240 1.79 5.62 -14.09
N PRO A 241 1.97 5.98 -15.39
CA PRO A 241 2.19 7.38 -15.78
C PRO A 241 1.07 8.33 -15.35
N MET A 242 -0.18 7.87 -15.38
CA MET A 242 -1.33 8.65 -14.91
C MET A 242 -1.23 8.98 -13.41
N VAL A 243 -0.74 8.05 -12.58
CA VAL A 243 -0.52 8.29 -11.15
C VAL A 243 0.54 9.37 -10.95
N GLN A 244 1.68 9.27 -11.65
CA GLN A 244 2.76 10.27 -11.56
C GLN A 244 2.27 11.66 -11.97
N LYS A 245 1.43 11.72 -13.02
CA LYS A 245 0.83 12.99 -13.47
C LYS A 245 -0.10 13.59 -12.40
N ILE A 246 -0.97 12.79 -11.79
CA ILE A 246 -1.86 13.28 -10.72
C ILE A 246 -1.05 13.78 -9.52
N VAL A 247 0.00 13.08 -9.12
CA VAL A 247 0.90 13.55 -8.06
C VAL A 247 1.53 14.90 -8.43
N GLN A 248 2.02 15.03 -9.66
CA GLN A 248 2.58 16.29 -10.14
C GLN A 248 1.54 17.42 -10.14
N ASP A 249 0.30 17.12 -10.53
CA ASP A 249 -0.79 18.11 -10.56
C ASP A 249 -1.19 18.56 -9.14
N ILE A 250 -1.21 17.64 -8.15
CA ILE A 250 -1.55 17.95 -6.74
C ILE A 250 -0.45 18.81 -6.08
N PHE A 251 0.81 18.41 -6.21
CA PHE A 251 1.93 19.04 -5.51
C PHE A 251 2.64 20.12 -6.31
N ALA A 252 2.29 20.30 -7.58
CA ALA A 252 2.96 21.19 -8.54
C ALA A 252 4.48 20.96 -8.62
N LYS A 253 4.91 19.70 -8.40
CA LYS A 253 6.30 19.25 -8.39
C LYS A 253 6.45 17.89 -9.05
N GLU A 254 7.59 17.66 -9.71
CA GLU A 254 7.97 16.32 -10.17
C GLU A 254 8.25 15.43 -8.95
N PRO A 255 7.71 14.20 -8.89
CA PRO A 255 8.05 13.26 -7.85
C PRO A 255 9.54 12.91 -7.86
N ASN A 256 10.09 12.66 -6.68
CA ASN A 256 11.48 12.25 -6.53
C ASN A 256 11.73 10.87 -7.20
N LYS A 257 12.77 10.78 -8.00
CA LYS A 257 13.15 9.57 -8.75
C LYS A 257 14.40 8.87 -8.16
N GLY A 258 14.89 9.37 -7.03
CA GLY A 258 16.13 8.87 -6.41
C GLY A 258 15.94 7.61 -5.57
N VAL A 259 14.69 7.25 -5.24
CA VAL A 259 14.39 6.04 -4.47
C VAL A 259 13.64 5.01 -5.32
N ASN A 260 13.92 3.73 -5.08
CA ASN A 260 13.18 2.64 -5.72
C ASN A 260 11.86 2.43 -4.95
N PRO A 261 10.70 2.65 -5.57
CA PRO A 261 9.40 2.53 -4.89
C PRO A 261 9.07 1.11 -4.42
N ASP A 262 9.74 0.08 -4.93
CA ASP A 262 9.53 -1.32 -4.54
C ASP A 262 10.39 -1.74 -3.33
N GLU A 263 11.49 -1.01 -3.03
CA GLU A 263 12.49 -1.41 -2.02
C GLU A 263 12.58 -0.43 -0.85
N VAL A 264 12.19 0.81 -1.04
CA VAL A 264 12.41 1.91 -0.07
C VAL A 264 11.83 1.61 1.31
N VAL A 265 10.68 0.95 1.39
CA VAL A 265 10.05 0.55 2.66
C VAL A 265 10.87 -0.50 3.39
N ALA A 266 11.37 -1.51 2.66
CA ALA A 266 12.21 -2.56 3.24
C ALA A 266 13.54 -2.00 3.76
N ILE A 267 14.15 -1.07 3.02
CA ILE A 267 15.36 -0.37 3.44
C ILE A 267 15.09 0.44 4.72
N GLY A 268 14.00 1.18 4.79
CA GLY A 268 13.62 1.93 5.98
C GLY A 268 13.32 1.05 7.19
N ALA A 269 12.69 -0.11 6.99
CA ALA A 269 12.49 -1.10 8.04
C ALA A 269 13.84 -1.66 8.57
N ALA A 270 14.80 -1.89 7.68
CA ALA A 270 16.14 -2.32 8.07
C ALA A 270 16.88 -1.23 8.86
N ILE A 271 16.79 0.04 8.45
CA ILE A 271 17.34 1.19 9.21
C ILE A 271 16.72 1.24 10.60
N GLN A 272 15.39 1.07 10.72
CA GLN A 272 14.72 1.02 12.02
C GLN A 272 15.22 -0.17 12.88
N GLY A 273 15.55 -1.29 12.27
CA GLY A 273 16.22 -2.41 12.93
C GLY A 273 17.57 -1.99 13.50
N GLY A 274 18.41 -1.30 12.71
CA GLY A 274 19.70 -0.75 13.11
C GLY A 274 19.59 0.28 14.24
N VAL A 275 18.57 1.13 14.23
CA VAL A 275 18.30 2.06 15.36
C VAL A 275 17.98 1.28 16.65
N MET A 276 17.23 0.19 16.54
CA MET A 276 16.85 -0.62 17.73
C MET A 276 17.98 -1.48 18.27
N SER A 277 18.96 -1.86 17.43
CA SER A 277 20.18 -2.56 17.86
C SER A 277 21.28 -1.61 18.35
N GLY A 278 21.17 -0.31 18.08
CA GLY A 278 22.19 0.68 18.40
C GLY A 278 23.30 0.82 17.36
N ASP A 279 23.10 0.23 16.17
CA ASP A 279 24.04 0.36 15.04
C ASP A 279 23.83 1.67 14.28
N VAL A 280 22.68 2.28 14.41
CA VAL A 280 22.32 3.60 13.86
C VAL A 280 21.92 4.50 15.03
N GLU A 281 22.63 5.60 15.21
CA GLU A 281 22.41 6.57 16.29
C GLU A 281 21.80 7.87 15.73
N ASP A 282 21.36 8.73 16.63
CA ASP A 282 20.86 10.08 16.35
C ASP A 282 19.60 10.15 15.45
N ILE A 283 18.75 9.11 15.46
CA ILE A 283 17.47 9.12 14.78
C ILE A 283 16.32 9.09 15.79
N LEU A 284 15.43 10.07 15.68
CA LEU A 284 14.18 10.14 16.42
C LEU A 284 12.99 10.09 15.44
N LEU A 285 12.11 9.11 15.64
CA LEU A 285 10.90 8.93 14.85
C LEU A 285 9.67 9.27 15.68
N LEU A 286 8.91 10.26 15.24
CA LEU A 286 7.63 10.67 15.82
C LEU A 286 6.52 10.38 14.82
N ASP A 287 5.64 9.46 15.16
CA ASP A 287 4.52 9.04 14.32
C ASP A 287 3.18 9.53 14.88
N VAL A 288 2.09 9.35 14.15
CA VAL A 288 0.75 9.83 14.53
C VAL A 288 -0.29 8.71 14.48
N THR A 289 -1.40 8.89 15.20
CA THR A 289 -2.57 8.02 15.06
C THR A 289 -3.28 8.34 13.74
N PRO A 290 -3.57 7.35 12.86
CA PRO A 290 -4.25 7.61 11.60
C PRO A 290 -5.71 7.98 11.77
N LEU A 291 -6.34 7.48 12.84
CA LEU A 291 -7.76 7.63 13.16
C LEU A 291 -7.94 8.17 14.57
N SER A 292 -9.05 8.88 14.81
CA SER A 292 -9.45 9.26 16.16
C SER A 292 -9.78 8.01 16.97
N LEU A 293 -9.27 7.95 18.19
CA LEU A 293 -9.54 6.88 19.15
C LEU A 293 -10.55 7.39 20.18
N GLY A 294 -11.63 6.68 20.36
CA GLY A 294 -12.72 7.07 21.25
C GLY A 294 -13.39 5.88 21.91
N ILE A 295 -14.41 6.18 22.67
CA ILE A 295 -15.30 5.17 23.27
C ILE A 295 -16.72 5.36 22.76
N GLU A 296 -17.46 4.28 22.68
CA GLU A 296 -18.89 4.33 22.45
C GLU A 296 -19.60 4.81 23.71
N THR A 297 -20.43 5.84 23.57
CA THR A 297 -21.23 6.44 24.63
C THR A 297 -22.73 6.17 24.41
N LEU A 298 -23.56 6.63 25.34
CA LEU A 298 -25.01 6.43 25.29
C LEU A 298 -25.59 6.83 23.90
N GLY A 299 -26.39 5.92 23.31
CA GLY A 299 -26.99 6.12 21.99
C GLY A 299 -26.11 5.71 20.81
N GLY A 300 -25.00 4.98 21.03
CA GLY A 300 -24.13 4.49 19.97
C GLY A 300 -23.22 5.59 19.37
N VAL A 301 -23.04 6.70 20.08
CA VAL A 301 -22.20 7.81 19.65
C VAL A 301 -20.73 7.55 20.00
N SER A 302 -19.83 7.61 19.05
CA SER A 302 -18.39 7.58 19.30
C SER A 302 -17.93 8.95 19.82
N THR A 303 -17.39 8.95 21.05
CA THR A 303 -16.81 10.15 21.66
C THR A 303 -15.29 10.04 21.59
N PRO A 304 -14.61 10.86 20.77
CA PRO A 304 -13.16 10.79 20.60
C PRO A 304 -12.44 11.26 21.86
N LEU A 305 -11.38 10.57 22.22
CA LEU A 305 -10.44 10.91 23.31
C LEU A 305 -9.09 11.37 22.77
N ILE A 306 -8.62 10.70 21.72
CA ILE A 306 -7.38 11.06 20.99
C ILE A 306 -7.80 11.31 19.56
N GLU A 307 -7.56 12.52 19.08
CA GLU A 307 -7.90 12.92 17.71
C GLU A 307 -6.94 12.27 16.70
N ALA A 308 -7.43 12.05 15.47
CA ALA A 308 -6.58 11.65 14.36
C ALA A 308 -5.40 12.64 14.19
N ASN A 309 -4.27 12.13 13.73
CA ASN A 309 -3.02 12.87 13.57
C ASN A 309 -2.44 13.42 14.89
N SER A 310 -2.82 12.82 16.05
CA SER A 310 -2.14 13.08 17.32
C SER A 310 -0.82 12.31 17.37
N THR A 311 0.28 12.99 17.70
CA THR A 311 1.62 12.37 17.85
C THR A 311 1.59 11.26 18.90
N ILE A 312 2.23 10.14 18.61
CA ILE A 312 2.37 9.00 19.50
C ILE A 312 3.81 8.91 20.08
N PRO A 313 3.95 8.46 21.34
CA PRO A 313 2.94 7.89 22.25
C PRO A 313 2.01 8.97 22.84
N ALA A 314 0.71 8.68 22.88
CA ALA A 314 -0.31 9.53 23.48
C ALA A 314 -1.12 8.80 24.53
N LYS A 315 -1.53 9.49 25.61
CA LYS A 315 -2.39 8.95 26.66
C LYS A 315 -3.44 9.99 27.05
N LYS A 316 -4.71 9.59 27.00
CA LYS A 316 -5.84 10.43 27.45
C LYS A 316 -6.72 9.62 28.38
N SER A 317 -7.31 10.31 29.36
CA SER A 317 -8.32 9.76 30.27
C SER A 317 -9.43 10.78 30.46
N GLN A 318 -10.67 10.30 30.52
CA GLN A 318 -11.85 11.11 30.77
C GLN A 318 -12.82 10.32 31.65
N ILE A 319 -13.56 11.01 32.51
CA ILE A 319 -14.61 10.41 33.33
C ILE A 319 -15.91 10.46 32.54
N PHE A 320 -16.56 9.31 32.44
CA PHE A 320 -17.88 9.18 31.84
C PHE A 320 -18.89 8.79 32.90
N SER A 321 -20.08 9.38 32.86
CA SER A 321 -21.21 8.93 33.68
C SER A 321 -21.92 7.77 32.97
N THR A 322 -22.27 6.76 33.72
CA THR A 322 -23.14 5.65 33.26
C THR A 322 -24.60 6.04 33.38
#